data_923bca5c44cf4af77437db42f89e5819
#
_entry.id   923bca5c44cf4af77437db42f89e5819
#
_cell.length_a   1.000
_cell.length_b   1.000
_cell.length_c   1.000
_cell.angle_alpha   90.00
_cell.angle_beta   90.00
_cell.angle_gamma   90.00
#
_symmetry.space_group_name_H-M   'P 1'
#
loop_
_entity.id
_entity.type
_entity.pdbx_description
1 polymer ?
#
loop_
_entity_poly.entity_id
_entity_poly.type
_entity_poly.pdbx_seq_one_letter_code
_entity_poly.pdbx_strand_id
1 'polypeptide(L)'
;MVKLLSMVPKKIINFLEKNKIRYEILKHRTVYTAFDKAKTLKIPEKIVGKTLILKTDGKLTIALIPANKNLDKEKIKKLLKAKKVDLVSEKLIKNKFKGVKVGAIPPFGNLWGFVTFTDKSLINQPKFILNSGDYNFSIKISSVSFKKLIPELVIGNFGKAKSR
;
A
#
# COMPACT_ATOMS: atom_id res chain seq x y z
N MET A 1 -20.68 -3.81 -11.95
CA MET A 1 -20.28 -3.66 -10.52
C MET A 1 -19.93 -4.98 -9.85
N VAL A 2 -20.86 -5.93 -9.82
CA VAL A 2 -20.60 -7.26 -9.22
C VAL A 2 -19.39 -7.95 -9.89
N LYS A 3 -19.27 -7.85 -11.20
CA LYS A 3 -18.15 -8.44 -11.94
C LYS A 3 -16.79 -7.82 -11.56
N LEU A 4 -16.72 -6.50 -11.36
CA LEU A 4 -15.49 -5.83 -10.92
C LEU A 4 -15.10 -6.25 -9.51
N LEU A 5 -16.08 -6.33 -8.60
CA LEU A 5 -15.83 -6.77 -7.23
C LEU A 5 -15.33 -8.21 -7.17
N SER A 6 -15.82 -9.11 -8.07
CA SER A 6 -15.38 -10.50 -8.09
C SER A 6 -13.95 -10.70 -8.60
N MET A 7 -13.37 -9.69 -9.29
CA MET A 7 -11.99 -9.74 -9.81
C MET A 7 -10.95 -9.27 -8.79
N VAL A 8 -11.35 -8.52 -7.78
CA VAL A 8 -10.50 -8.18 -6.64
C VAL A 8 -10.58 -9.33 -5.63
N PRO A 9 -9.45 -9.73 -4.99
CA PRO A 9 -9.50 -10.83 -4.03
C PRO A 9 -10.58 -10.63 -2.98
N LYS A 10 -11.34 -11.69 -2.74
CA LYS A 10 -12.48 -11.67 -1.82
C LYS A 10 -12.10 -11.19 -0.42
N LYS A 11 -10.93 -11.60 0.06
CA LYS A 11 -10.37 -11.17 1.34
C LYS A 11 -10.30 -9.65 1.46
N ILE A 12 -9.93 -8.99 0.37
CA ILE A 12 -9.78 -7.52 0.34
C ILE A 12 -11.16 -6.85 0.34
N ILE A 13 -12.07 -7.31 -0.51
CA ILE A 13 -13.43 -6.77 -0.57
C ILE A 13 -14.12 -6.94 0.78
N ASN A 14 -14.02 -8.13 1.38
CA ASN A 14 -14.62 -8.39 2.69
C ASN A 14 -14.08 -7.46 3.77
N PHE A 15 -12.78 -7.19 3.74
CA PHE A 15 -12.16 -6.27 4.69
C PHE A 15 -12.71 -4.85 4.55
N LEU A 16 -12.82 -4.36 3.31
CA LEU A 16 -13.36 -3.03 3.04
C LEU A 16 -14.83 -2.92 3.46
N GLU A 17 -15.65 -3.92 3.11
CA GLU A 17 -17.07 -3.93 3.43
C GLU A 17 -17.34 -4.06 4.94
N LYS A 18 -16.57 -4.92 5.62
CA LYS A 18 -16.69 -5.11 7.07
C LYS A 18 -16.43 -3.81 7.83
N ASN A 19 -15.52 -2.99 7.35
CA ASN A 19 -15.18 -1.72 7.98
C ASN A 19 -16.09 -0.55 7.57
N LYS A 20 -17.08 -0.83 6.69
CA LYS A 20 -18.12 0.15 6.29
C LYS A 20 -17.54 1.46 5.78
N ILE A 21 -16.49 1.39 5.00
CA ILE A 21 -15.86 2.58 4.40
C ILE A 21 -16.31 2.77 2.95
N ARG A 22 -16.15 3.97 2.43
CA ARG A 22 -16.37 4.27 1.02
C ARG A 22 -15.08 4.03 0.25
N TYR A 23 -15.20 3.36 -0.87
CA TYR A 23 -14.08 3.09 -1.77
C TYR A 23 -14.60 2.93 -3.19
N GLU A 24 -13.70 3.02 -4.17
CA GLU A 24 -14.00 2.82 -5.57
C GLU A 24 -12.98 1.86 -6.16
N ILE A 25 -13.45 0.87 -6.92
CA ILE A 25 -12.57 -0.05 -7.64
C ILE A 25 -12.34 0.50 -9.04
N LEU A 26 -11.06 0.69 -9.39
CA LEU A 26 -10.65 1.16 -10.71
C LEU A 26 -10.10 -0.02 -11.51
N LYS A 27 -10.68 -0.27 -12.68
CA LYS A 27 -10.16 -1.26 -13.62
C LYS A 27 -9.18 -0.59 -14.58
N HIS A 28 -8.08 -1.25 -14.85
CA HIS A 28 -7.06 -0.75 -15.79
C HIS A 28 -6.31 -1.92 -16.43
N ARG A 29 -5.48 -1.64 -17.44
CA ARG A 29 -4.61 -2.66 -18.00
C ARG A 29 -3.66 -3.17 -16.94
N THR A 30 -3.06 -4.34 -17.17
CA THR A 30 -2.09 -4.91 -16.24
C THR A 30 -0.91 -3.96 -16.04
N VAL A 31 -0.64 -3.64 -14.76
CA VAL A 31 0.52 -2.83 -14.36
C VAL A 31 1.19 -3.49 -13.17
N TYR A 32 2.51 -3.36 -13.08
CA TYR A 32 3.30 -3.97 -12.01
C TYR A 32 3.94 -2.94 -11.08
N THR A 33 3.97 -1.68 -11.47
CA THR A 33 4.59 -0.61 -10.67
C THR A 33 3.62 0.54 -10.44
N ALA A 34 3.83 1.29 -9.35
CA ALA A 34 3.03 2.48 -9.07
C ALA A 34 3.24 3.57 -10.13
N PHE A 35 4.45 3.64 -10.70
CA PHE A 35 4.75 4.56 -11.79
C PHE A 35 3.89 4.27 -13.03
N ASP A 36 3.85 3.01 -13.46
CA ASP A 36 3.01 2.58 -14.59
C ASP A 36 1.52 2.79 -14.30
N LYS A 37 1.11 2.57 -13.07
CA LYS A 37 -0.27 2.80 -12.64
C LYS A 37 -0.65 4.27 -12.82
N ALA A 38 0.20 5.18 -12.36
CA ALA A 38 -0.04 6.62 -12.49
C ALA A 38 -0.16 7.03 -13.97
N LYS A 39 0.74 6.53 -14.82
CA LYS A 39 0.70 6.78 -16.25
C LYS A 39 -0.58 6.23 -16.90
N THR A 40 -0.93 5.00 -16.58
CA THR A 40 -2.10 4.32 -17.16
C THR A 40 -3.39 5.00 -16.77
N LEU A 41 -3.53 5.42 -15.53
CA LEU A 41 -4.71 6.11 -15.03
C LEU A 41 -4.69 7.61 -15.30
N LYS A 42 -3.59 8.13 -15.83
CA LYS A 42 -3.41 9.56 -16.14
C LYS A 42 -3.61 10.45 -14.92
N ILE A 43 -3.00 10.06 -13.81
CA ILE A 43 -3.07 10.77 -12.52
C ILE A 43 -1.67 11.07 -12.00
N PRO A 44 -1.53 12.08 -11.11
CA PRO A 44 -0.23 12.41 -10.54
C PRO A 44 0.34 11.26 -9.70
N GLU A 45 1.65 11.05 -9.79
CA GLU A 45 2.33 10.03 -8.97
C GLU A 45 2.17 10.28 -7.48
N LYS A 46 2.06 11.52 -7.06
CA LYS A 46 1.95 11.89 -5.64
C LYS A 46 0.70 11.34 -4.94
N ILE A 47 -0.33 10.94 -5.71
CA ILE A 47 -1.54 10.35 -5.15
C ILE A 47 -1.67 8.85 -5.43
N VAL A 48 -0.63 8.24 -5.98
CA VAL A 48 -0.58 6.78 -6.18
C VAL A 48 0.30 6.18 -5.10
N GLY A 49 -0.28 5.33 -4.27
CA GLY A 49 0.44 4.65 -3.20
C GLY A 49 1.26 3.48 -3.72
N LYS A 50 2.49 3.41 -3.26
CA LYS A 50 3.41 2.29 -3.52
C LYS A 50 3.57 1.52 -2.22
N THR A 51 3.23 0.23 -2.23
CA THR A 51 3.32 -0.64 -1.06
C THR A 51 4.64 -1.39 -1.10
N LEU A 52 5.40 -1.33 -0.03
CA LEU A 52 6.68 -2.04 0.12
C LEU A 52 6.65 -2.87 1.39
N ILE A 53 7.16 -4.09 1.28
CA ILE A 53 7.25 -4.99 2.44
C ILE A 53 8.67 -4.95 2.95
N LEU A 54 8.80 -4.65 4.23
CA LEU A 54 10.10 -4.51 4.89
C LEU A 54 10.18 -5.43 6.10
N LYS A 55 11.41 -5.71 6.51
CA LYS A 55 11.69 -6.39 7.76
C LYS A 55 12.39 -5.39 8.68
N THR A 56 11.73 -5.05 9.78
CA THR A 56 12.27 -4.11 10.78
C THR A 56 12.55 -4.89 12.05
N ASP A 57 13.84 -5.01 12.41
CA ASP A 57 14.29 -5.81 13.56
C ASP A 57 13.68 -7.22 13.55
N GLY A 58 13.68 -7.86 12.39
CA GLY A 58 13.19 -9.23 12.23
C GLY A 58 11.68 -9.38 12.05
N LYS A 59 10.91 -8.30 12.13
CA LYS A 59 9.45 -8.34 11.96
C LYS A 59 9.04 -7.75 10.62
N LEU A 60 8.06 -8.37 9.96
CA LEU A 60 7.52 -7.84 8.71
C LEU A 60 6.69 -6.59 9.00
N THR A 61 6.89 -5.57 8.18
CA THR A 61 6.13 -4.32 8.22
C THR A 61 5.76 -3.89 6.81
N ILE A 62 4.68 -3.14 6.69
CA ILE A 62 4.20 -2.64 5.41
C ILE A 62 4.40 -1.13 5.36
N ALA A 63 5.12 -0.68 4.34
CA ALA A 63 5.38 0.74 4.11
C ALA A 63 4.57 1.24 2.93
N LEU A 64 3.91 2.37 3.09
CA LEU A 64 3.14 3.02 2.05
C LEU A 64 3.72 4.40 1.77
N ILE A 65 4.19 4.61 0.54
CA ILE A 65 4.75 5.89 0.10
C ILE A 65 4.14 6.27 -1.26
N PRO A 66 4.16 7.56 -1.63
CA PRO A 66 3.71 7.92 -2.97
C PRO A 66 4.71 7.47 -4.03
N ALA A 67 4.21 7.23 -5.25
CA ALA A 67 5.01 6.72 -6.35
C ALA A 67 6.17 7.64 -6.75
N ASN A 68 6.11 8.92 -6.40
CA ASN A 68 7.17 9.89 -6.71
C ASN A 68 8.29 9.94 -5.66
N LYS A 69 8.28 9.02 -4.70
CA LYS A 69 9.29 8.96 -3.64
C LYS A 69 9.90 7.58 -3.50
N ASN A 70 11.10 7.54 -2.94
CA ASN A 70 11.76 6.30 -2.50
C ASN A 70 11.79 6.25 -0.98
N LEU A 71 12.03 5.05 -0.43
CA LEU A 71 12.19 4.88 1.01
C LEU A 71 13.54 5.45 1.46
N ASP A 72 13.54 6.11 2.59
CA ASP A 72 14.74 6.52 3.30
C ASP A 72 14.88 5.62 4.54
N LYS A 73 15.80 4.67 4.50
CA LYS A 73 15.98 3.68 5.57
C LYS A 73 16.32 4.31 6.91
N GLU A 74 17.10 5.36 6.91
CA GLU A 74 17.50 6.04 8.15
C GLU A 74 16.29 6.72 8.81
N LYS A 75 15.42 7.33 8.00
CA LYS A 75 14.19 7.92 8.52
C LYS A 75 13.24 6.85 9.07
N ILE A 76 13.18 5.68 8.43
CA ILE A 76 12.36 4.56 8.90
C ILE A 76 12.86 4.06 10.25
N LYS A 77 14.18 3.92 10.40
CA LYS A 77 14.79 3.51 11.66
C LYS A 77 14.40 4.44 12.81
N LYS A 78 14.43 5.74 12.54
CA LYS A 78 14.02 6.75 13.53
C LYS A 78 12.53 6.66 13.86
N LEU A 79 11.69 6.57 12.82
CA LEU A 79 10.24 6.53 12.98
C LEU A 79 9.79 5.32 13.79
N LEU A 80 10.32 4.14 13.50
CA LEU A 80 9.92 2.88 14.12
C LEU A 80 10.83 2.50 15.31
N LYS A 81 11.83 3.32 15.62
CA LYS A 81 12.85 3.03 16.65
C LYS A 81 13.51 1.66 16.40
N ALA A 82 13.80 1.40 15.12
CA ALA A 82 14.38 0.13 14.68
C ALA A 82 15.89 0.27 14.48
N LYS A 83 16.60 -0.81 14.74
CA LYS A 83 18.06 -0.89 14.52
C LYS A 83 18.38 -1.31 13.10
N LYS A 84 17.55 -2.19 12.53
CA LYS A 84 17.79 -2.78 11.21
C LYS A 84 16.53 -2.75 10.36
N VAL A 85 16.67 -2.28 9.11
CA VAL A 85 15.61 -2.26 8.10
C VAL A 85 16.12 -2.95 6.85
N ASP A 86 15.48 -4.05 6.44
CA ASP A 86 15.85 -4.84 5.27
C ASP A 86 14.70 -5.00 4.30
N LEU A 87 15.04 -5.23 3.04
CA LEU A 87 14.08 -5.66 2.04
C LEU A 87 13.76 -7.14 2.26
N VAL A 88 12.61 -7.57 1.78
CA VAL A 88 12.11 -8.93 1.95
C VAL A 88 12.09 -9.63 0.59
N SER A 89 12.47 -10.91 0.54
CA SER A 89 12.46 -11.68 -0.69
C SER A 89 11.03 -11.92 -1.18
N GLU A 90 10.84 -12.03 -2.49
CA GLU A 90 9.54 -12.34 -3.08
C GLU A 90 8.97 -13.68 -2.57
N LYS A 91 9.84 -14.65 -2.34
CA LYS A 91 9.43 -15.97 -1.82
C LYS A 91 8.78 -15.84 -0.45
N LEU A 92 9.38 -15.06 0.45
CA LEU A 92 8.82 -14.83 1.78
C LEU A 92 7.51 -14.04 1.69
N ILE A 93 7.45 -13.04 0.83
CA ILE A 93 6.23 -12.26 0.59
C ILE A 93 5.11 -13.19 0.12
N LYS A 94 5.37 -14.06 -0.84
CA LYS A 94 4.40 -15.04 -1.34
C LYS A 94 3.84 -15.90 -0.21
N ASN A 95 4.71 -16.37 0.68
CA ASN A 95 4.31 -17.23 1.79
C ASN A 95 3.46 -16.51 2.84
N LYS A 96 3.74 -15.24 3.08
CA LYS A 96 3.09 -14.47 4.16
C LYS A 96 1.85 -13.71 3.71
N PHE A 97 1.73 -13.41 2.42
CA PHE A 97 0.61 -12.62 1.87
C PHE A 97 -0.22 -13.45 0.89
N LYS A 98 -0.74 -14.57 1.36
CA LYS A 98 -1.57 -15.45 0.53
C LYS A 98 -2.88 -14.79 0.17
N GLY A 99 -3.37 -15.09 -1.03
CA GLY A 99 -4.64 -14.56 -1.53
C GLY A 99 -4.53 -13.27 -2.32
N VAL A 100 -3.32 -12.69 -2.40
CA VAL A 100 -3.06 -11.49 -3.20
C VAL A 100 -1.81 -11.70 -4.04
N LYS A 101 -1.72 -10.99 -5.16
CA LYS A 101 -0.56 -11.12 -6.07
C LYS A 101 0.64 -10.33 -5.56
N VAL A 102 1.83 -10.91 -5.66
CA VAL A 102 3.08 -10.24 -5.32
C VAL A 102 3.23 -8.99 -6.19
N GLY A 103 3.60 -7.87 -5.59
CA GLY A 103 3.68 -6.59 -6.30
C GLY A 103 2.36 -5.83 -6.34
N ALA A 104 1.26 -6.46 -5.93
CA ALA A 104 -0.06 -5.82 -5.86
C ALA A 104 -0.65 -5.87 -4.45
N ILE A 105 0.18 -6.09 -3.44
CA ILE A 105 -0.27 -6.21 -2.04
C ILE A 105 -0.86 -4.89 -1.56
N PRO A 106 -2.12 -4.89 -1.07
CA PRO A 106 -2.69 -3.68 -0.49
C PRO A 106 -2.04 -3.37 0.86
N PRO A 107 -1.95 -2.08 1.23
CA PRO A 107 -1.28 -1.69 2.48
C PRO A 107 -2.20 -1.82 3.70
N PHE A 108 -2.78 -2.99 3.87
CA PHE A 108 -3.71 -3.30 4.96
C PHE A 108 -3.08 -4.32 5.90
N GLY A 109 -2.03 -3.88 6.62
CA GLY A 109 -1.21 -4.78 7.45
C GLY A 109 -1.99 -5.58 8.46
N ASN A 110 -3.04 -5.01 9.03
CA ASN A 110 -3.87 -5.70 10.03
C ASN A 110 -4.61 -6.94 9.48
N LEU A 111 -4.72 -7.10 8.15
CA LEU A 111 -5.23 -8.35 7.57
C LEU A 111 -4.28 -9.52 7.81
N TRP A 112 -3.00 -9.23 7.98
CA TRP A 112 -1.95 -10.26 8.14
C TRP A 112 -1.21 -10.15 9.48
N GLY A 113 -1.66 -9.26 10.36
CA GLY A 113 -1.04 -9.08 11.66
C GLY A 113 0.24 -8.25 11.64
N PHE A 114 0.42 -7.40 10.64
CA PHE A 114 1.63 -6.58 10.48
C PHE A 114 1.32 -5.09 10.67
N VAL A 115 2.30 -4.36 11.16
CA VAL A 115 2.22 -2.90 11.29
C VAL A 115 2.27 -2.28 9.89
N THR A 116 1.40 -1.29 9.66
CA THR A 116 1.44 -0.46 8.45
C THR A 116 1.90 0.95 8.84
N PHE A 117 2.86 1.49 8.11
CA PHE A 117 3.25 2.88 8.26
C PHE A 117 3.22 3.59 6.91
N THR A 118 2.80 4.85 6.92
CA THR A 118 2.62 5.62 5.70
C THR A 118 3.38 6.94 5.75
N ASP A 119 3.91 7.35 4.61
CA ASP A 119 4.55 8.64 4.48
C ASP A 119 3.49 9.75 4.57
N LYS A 120 3.84 10.80 5.29
CA LYS A 120 2.98 11.94 5.52
C LYS A 120 2.49 12.59 4.23
N SER A 121 3.35 12.64 3.22
CA SER A 121 3.01 13.25 1.94
C SER A 121 1.86 12.56 1.21
N LEU A 122 1.68 11.25 1.41
CA LEU A 122 0.56 10.54 0.81
C LEU A 122 -0.71 10.70 1.64
N ILE A 123 -0.61 10.46 2.95
CA ILE A 123 -1.79 10.49 3.84
C ILE A 123 -2.42 11.88 3.94
N ASN A 124 -1.65 12.93 3.66
CA ASN A 124 -2.16 14.29 3.63
C ASN A 124 -2.93 14.64 2.35
N GLN A 125 -2.89 13.79 1.34
CA GLN A 125 -3.74 13.94 0.16
C GLN A 125 -5.17 13.52 0.53
N PRO A 126 -6.21 14.22 0.05
CA PRO A 126 -7.59 13.89 0.42
C PRO A 126 -8.03 12.51 -0.08
N LYS A 127 -7.52 12.08 -1.24
CA LYS A 127 -7.79 10.77 -1.82
C LYS A 127 -6.52 10.25 -2.50
N PHE A 128 -6.38 8.92 -2.54
CA PHE A 128 -5.24 8.30 -3.20
C PHE A 128 -5.62 6.91 -3.72
N ILE A 129 -4.72 6.35 -4.54
CA ILE A 129 -4.92 5.06 -5.21
C ILE A 129 -4.01 4.04 -4.56
N LEU A 130 -4.56 2.88 -4.22
CA LEU A 130 -3.85 1.80 -3.54
C LEU A 130 -3.91 0.51 -4.35
N ASN A 131 -3.00 -0.40 -4.07
CA ASN A 131 -3.05 -1.77 -4.58
C ASN A 131 -4.27 -2.49 -4.05
N SER A 132 -4.81 -3.40 -4.87
CA SER A 132 -6.02 -4.17 -4.55
C SER A 132 -5.76 -5.66 -4.32
N GLY A 133 -4.54 -6.13 -4.60
CA GLY A 133 -4.24 -7.55 -4.63
C GLY A 133 -4.23 -8.16 -6.03
N ASP A 134 -4.58 -7.38 -7.04
CA ASP A 134 -4.59 -7.80 -8.44
C ASP A 134 -3.96 -6.72 -9.33
N TYR A 135 -3.30 -7.15 -10.43
CA TYR A 135 -2.57 -6.24 -11.32
C TYR A 135 -3.47 -5.39 -12.23
N ASN A 136 -4.75 -5.75 -12.35
CA ASN A 136 -5.70 -5.08 -13.23
C ASN A 136 -6.69 -4.17 -12.50
N PHE A 137 -6.59 -4.09 -11.18
CA PHE A 137 -7.50 -3.32 -10.35
C PHE A 137 -6.75 -2.53 -9.29
N SER A 138 -7.27 -1.36 -8.97
CA SER A 138 -6.76 -0.52 -7.88
C SER A 138 -7.93 -0.03 -7.05
N ILE A 139 -7.63 0.42 -5.83
CA ILE A 139 -8.62 0.95 -4.90
C ILE A 139 -8.40 2.45 -4.77
N LYS A 140 -9.44 3.23 -5.03
CA LYS A 140 -9.43 4.67 -4.74
C LYS A 140 -10.15 4.88 -3.40
N ILE A 141 -9.51 5.56 -2.49
CA ILE A 141 -10.00 5.72 -1.12
C ILE A 141 -9.59 7.09 -0.57
N SER A 142 -10.42 7.63 0.33
CA SER A 142 -10.06 8.86 1.03
C SER A 142 -9.09 8.57 2.17
N SER A 143 -8.33 9.58 2.55
CA SER A 143 -7.44 9.52 3.71
C SER A 143 -8.21 9.16 4.99
N VAL A 144 -9.38 9.75 5.17
CA VAL A 144 -10.24 9.50 6.33
C VAL A 144 -10.64 8.02 6.40
N SER A 145 -11.08 7.44 5.27
CA SER A 145 -11.46 6.03 5.20
C SER A 145 -10.26 5.11 5.43
N PHE A 146 -9.11 5.43 4.87
CA PHE A 146 -7.90 4.64 5.06
C PHE A 146 -7.50 4.58 6.54
N LYS A 147 -7.56 5.72 7.23
CA LYS A 147 -7.26 5.78 8.68
C LYS A 147 -8.22 4.91 9.51
N LYS A 148 -9.49 4.82 9.08
CA LYS A 148 -10.46 3.93 9.74
C LYS A 148 -10.12 2.45 9.55
N LEU A 149 -9.59 2.09 8.37
CA LEU A 149 -9.19 0.72 8.08
C LEU A 149 -8.01 0.26 8.94
N ILE A 150 -7.10 1.17 9.25
CA ILE A 150 -5.86 0.88 9.96
C ILE A 150 -5.79 1.75 11.22
N PRO A 151 -6.50 1.39 12.30
CA PRO A 151 -6.50 2.21 13.53
C PRO A 151 -5.13 2.44 14.13
N GLU A 152 -4.21 1.49 13.95
CA GLU A 152 -2.84 1.57 14.48
C GLU A 152 -1.84 2.06 13.44
N LEU A 153 -2.31 2.75 12.41
CA LEU A 153 -1.46 3.30 11.36
C LEU A 153 -0.41 4.25 11.93
N VAL A 154 0.85 3.99 11.60
CA VAL A 154 1.96 4.87 11.97
C VAL A 154 2.18 5.86 10.82
N ILE A 155 2.19 7.15 11.12
CA ILE A 155 2.36 8.21 10.14
C ILE A 155 3.67 8.94 10.42
N GLY A 156 4.49 9.13 9.39
CA GLY A 156 5.74 9.83 9.55
C GLY A 156 6.35 10.26 8.23
N ASN A 157 7.51 10.88 8.30
CA ASN A 157 8.26 11.35 7.15
C ASN A 157 9.43 10.40 6.90
N PHE A 158 9.30 9.50 5.93
CA PHE A 158 10.35 8.53 5.61
C PHE A 158 10.59 8.36 4.11
N GLY A 159 9.90 9.13 3.30
CA GLY A 159 10.17 9.18 1.87
C GLY A 159 11.26 10.18 1.53
N LYS A 160 11.97 9.93 0.43
CA LYS A 160 12.94 10.86 -0.13
C LYS A 160 12.68 11.03 -1.63
N ALA A 161 13.07 12.18 -2.19
CA ALA A 161 12.91 12.43 -3.62
C ALA A 161 13.65 11.35 -4.42
N LYS A 162 13.05 10.92 -5.53
CA LYS A 162 13.72 9.99 -6.44
C LYS A 162 14.93 10.67 -7.06
N SER A 163 16.07 9.98 -7.07
CA SER A 163 17.23 10.41 -7.84
C SER A 163 16.95 10.15 -9.33
N ARG A 164 17.36 11.11 -10.17
CA ARG A 164 17.22 11.00 -11.62
C ARG A 164 18.42 10.30 -12.23
#